data_d6a02c0d6f9425ecd1001aa3fb630f41
#
_entry.id   d6a02c0d6f9425ecd1001aa3fb630f41
#
_cell.length_a   1.000
_cell.length_b   1.000
_cell.length_c   1.000
_cell.angle_alpha   90.00
_cell.angle_beta   90.00
_cell.angle_gamma   90.00
#
_symmetry.space_group_name_H-M   'P 1'
#
loop_
_entity.id
_entity.type
_entity.pdbx_description
1 polymer ?
#
loop_
_entity_poly.entity_id
_entity_poly.type
_entity_poly.pdbx_seq_one_letter_code
_entity_poly.pdbx_strand_id
1 'polypeptide(L)'
;MKLLYLLIPLLLFSACSNEIGDDIKRGRSTVRIELQQNDPTAVAQNKTRASFGGSYHDAGDDIHNAYVVMYNIKAGKVERIINVPSDAGETEYKSKQVTTITTENGEYLFYNFANRTDFDTDPATPDAATHEVTSLSLDGLTFTVGYPLPEGLDPSPEKLDPKVITCDYNNYKIPITGIPMSDKNHFTIDKDQTITLMLYRMLAKMQFAFNNRSESTSFRIRGLKVGSITKDNTQIYLLPPKNQNNLIKTNFTGLQHDTTNVDVFTATADKPPVIINSGESDNTSFNNLYINESEASTKGQSFPLTITMDRSTDNGVTWVPDIRHALIQLTSIPRNNVAIVNINLTDFVLKLEASAYAPIGGYPAYVVEQNDDFYAYFSGSGDFELRPTLYEYADRKHPESYINLNDKSRVKDYSLTVLDPQGIFSSQPAFDTTTGEIIGTLAEGQKGTATVRLNLQLVTGSVTQNYTRTIYIVSK
;
A
#
# COMPACT_ATOMS: atom_id res chain seq x y z
N MET A 1 25.44 -38.56 74.28
CA MET A 1 24.53 -37.80 75.10
C MET A 1 23.92 -36.64 74.26
N LYS A 2 22.61 -36.56 74.23
CA LYS A 2 21.72 -35.59 73.57
C LYS A 2 21.44 -35.86 72.12
N LEU A 3 20.38 -36.61 71.93
CA LEU A 3 19.51 -36.69 70.75
C LEU A 3 18.90 -35.35 70.42
N LEU A 4 19.03 -34.90 69.13
CA LEU A 4 18.27 -33.76 68.68
C LEU A 4 17.34 -34.26 67.57
N TYR A 5 16.06 -34.34 67.88
CA TYR A 5 15.01 -34.62 66.91
C TYR A 5 14.82 -33.45 65.98
N LEU A 6 15.05 -33.65 64.68
CA LEU A 6 14.71 -32.66 63.66
C LEU A 6 13.34 -33.04 63.08
N LEU A 7 12.31 -32.36 63.52
CA LEU A 7 10.98 -32.42 62.92
C LEU A 7 11.01 -31.73 61.54
N ILE A 8 10.86 -32.52 60.48
CA ILE A 8 10.62 -31.98 59.13
C ILE A 8 9.11 -31.76 59.01
N PRO A 9 8.60 -30.57 58.84
CA PRO A 9 7.22 -30.37 58.45
C PRO A 9 7.04 -30.78 56.98
N LEU A 10 6.23 -31.79 56.76
CA LEU A 10 5.73 -32.20 55.45
C LEU A 10 4.84 -31.09 54.90
N LEU A 11 5.40 -30.19 54.12
CA LEU A 11 4.64 -29.22 53.36
C LEU A 11 3.96 -29.98 52.22
N LEU A 12 2.69 -30.30 52.46
CA LEU A 12 1.74 -30.66 51.41
C LEU A 12 1.60 -29.43 50.46
N PHE A 13 2.36 -29.41 49.40
CA PHE A 13 2.00 -28.59 48.24
C PHE A 13 0.71 -29.16 47.66
N SER A 14 -0.41 -28.62 48.15
CA SER A 14 -1.61 -28.63 47.35
C SER A 14 -1.29 -27.82 46.10
N ALA A 15 -1.00 -28.52 45.03
CA ALA A 15 -1.07 -27.97 43.69
C ALA A 15 -2.52 -27.51 43.50
N CYS A 16 -2.81 -26.26 43.80
CA CYS A 16 -3.91 -25.59 43.18
C CYS A 16 -3.56 -25.56 41.70
N SER A 17 -4.08 -26.50 40.95
CA SER A 17 -4.35 -26.28 39.56
C SER A 17 -5.27 -25.07 39.53
N ASN A 18 -4.73 -23.90 39.22
CA ASN A 18 -5.51 -22.83 38.67
C ASN A 18 -6.01 -23.31 37.33
N GLU A 19 -6.98 -24.20 37.33
CA GLU A 19 -8.03 -24.15 36.35
C GLU A 19 -8.70 -22.78 36.63
N ILE A 20 -8.27 -21.78 35.86
CA ILE A 20 -9.13 -20.65 35.56
C ILE A 20 -10.23 -21.29 34.72
N GLY A 21 -11.11 -22.04 35.39
CA GLY A 21 -12.40 -22.39 34.87
C GLY A 21 -13.17 -21.10 34.78
N ASP A 22 -13.28 -20.60 33.56
CA ASP A 22 -14.22 -19.57 33.24
C ASP A 22 -15.59 -20.01 33.72
N ASP A 23 -15.99 -19.53 34.88
CA ASP A 23 -17.39 -19.45 35.29
C ASP A 23 -18.08 -18.37 34.41
N ILE A 24 -18.10 -18.63 33.09
CA ILE A 24 -19.02 -17.95 32.20
C ILE A 24 -20.41 -18.30 32.75
N LYS A 25 -21.03 -17.30 33.38
CA LYS A 25 -22.37 -17.47 33.95
C LYS A 25 -23.25 -18.10 32.89
N ARG A 26 -23.77 -19.29 33.17
CA ARG A 26 -24.73 -19.94 32.30
C ARG A 26 -25.96 -19.03 32.19
N GLY A 27 -26.07 -18.32 31.11
CA GLY A 27 -27.11 -17.36 30.83
C GLY A 27 -27.22 -17.16 29.33
N ARG A 28 -28.23 -16.46 28.92
CA ARG A 28 -28.41 -16.01 27.54
C ARG A 28 -28.23 -14.51 27.49
N SER A 29 -27.56 -14.05 26.48
CA SER A 29 -27.29 -12.64 26.25
C SER A 29 -27.83 -12.21 24.89
N THR A 30 -28.25 -10.94 24.85
CA THR A 30 -28.63 -10.28 23.60
C THR A 30 -27.40 -9.64 23.00
N VAL A 31 -27.05 -10.05 21.80
CA VAL A 31 -25.88 -9.54 21.07
C VAL A 31 -26.32 -8.77 19.86
N ARG A 32 -25.96 -7.50 19.82
CA ARG A 32 -26.07 -6.67 18.63
C ARG A 32 -24.82 -6.88 17.79
N ILE A 33 -24.97 -7.44 16.62
CA ILE A 33 -23.89 -7.68 15.65
C ILE A 33 -23.88 -6.51 14.66
N GLU A 34 -22.75 -5.83 14.60
CA GLU A 34 -22.49 -4.78 13.61
C GLU A 34 -21.46 -5.30 12.62
N LEU A 35 -21.86 -5.55 11.39
CA LEU A 35 -20.98 -5.96 10.31
C LEU A 35 -20.48 -4.71 9.59
N GLN A 36 -19.17 -4.49 9.59
CA GLN A 36 -18.56 -3.27 9.08
C GLN A 36 -17.37 -3.58 8.17
N GLN A 37 -17.24 -2.81 7.09
CA GLN A 37 -16.04 -2.85 6.26
C GLN A 37 -14.85 -2.28 7.03
N ASN A 38 -13.69 -2.91 6.87
CA ASN A 38 -12.44 -2.36 7.36
C ASN A 38 -11.90 -1.34 6.36
N ASP A 39 -11.83 -0.08 6.76
CA ASP A 39 -11.16 0.92 5.95
C ASP A 39 -9.64 0.74 6.01
N PRO A 40 -8.95 0.82 4.86
CA PRO A 40 -7.51 0.67 4.82
C PRO A 40 -6.87 1.79 5.64
N THR A 41 -6.11 1.41 6.65
CA THR A 41 -5.28 2.36 7.40
C THR A 41 -4.18 2.91 6.51
N ALA A 42 -4.06 4.23 6.45
CA ALA A 42 -2.97 4.89 5.75
C ALA A 42 -1.63 4.51 6.42
N VAL A 43 -0.93 3.55 5.85
CA VAL A 43 0.44 3.25 6.26
C VAL A 43 1.37 4.11 5.41
N ALA A 44 1.76 5.27 5.94
CA ALA A 44 2.79 6.10 5.33
C ALA A 44 4.13 5.36 5.36
N GLN A 45 4.51 4.74 4.26
CA GLN A 45 5.88 4.28 4.09
C GLN A 45 6.74 5.45 3.62
N ASN A 46 7.57 5.97 4.50
CA ASN A 46 8.33 7.23 4.39
C ASN A 46 9.40 7.29 3.29
N LYS A 47 9.45 6.41 2.31
CA LYS A 47 10.56 6.39 1.32
C LYS A 47 10.18 6.07 -0.12
N THR A 48 8.90 5.94 -0.46
CA THR A 48 8.49 5.52 -1.80
C THR A 48 7.59 6.55 -2.47
N ARG A 49 7.68 6.67 -3.79
CA ARG A 49 6.73 7.44 -4.61
C ARG A 49 5.33 6.78 -4.63
N ALA A 50 5.15 5.70 -3.90
CA ALA A 50 3.88 5.01 -3.69
C ALA A 50 3.62 4.86 -2.19
N SER A 51 2.39 5.04 -1.77
CA SER A 51 1.94 4.92 -0.39
C SER A 51 0.64 4.13 -0.31
N PHE A 52 0.36 3.57 0.86
CA PHE A 52 -0.97 3.05 1.15
C PHE A 52 -1.79 4.13 1.86
N GLY A 53 -3.03 4.28 1.46
CA GLY A 53 -3.95 5.25 2.05
C GLY A 53 -5.00 5.70 1.03
N GLY A 54 -6.00 6.42 1.46
CA GLY A 54 -7.08 6.90 0.62
C GLY A 54 -8.40 6.21 0.92
N SER A 55 -9.49 6.74 0.35
CA SER A 55 -10.82 6.18 0.49
C SER A 55 -11.05 5.09 -0.54
N TYR A 56 -11.62 3.98 -0.07
CA TYR A 56 -12.10 2.92 -0.94
C TYR A 56 -13.46 3.24 -1.56
N HIS A 57 -14.15 4.26 -1.06
CA HIS A 57 -15.55 4.56 -1.39
C HIS A 57 -15.78 4.84 -2.88
N ASP A 58 -16.01 3.75 -3.61
CA ASP A 58 -16.53 3.76 -4.97
C ASP A 58 -17.89 3.03 -4.95
N ALA A 59 -18.72 3.31 -5.95
CA ALA A 59 -20.05 2.72 -6.16
C ALA A 59 -20.05 1.19 -6.40
N GLY A 60 -19.33 0.41 -5.70
CA GLY A 60 -19.21 -1.05 -5.79
C GLY A 60 -18.61 -1.62 -4.51
N ASP A 61 -18.31 -0.73 -3.57
CA ASP A 61 -17.72 -1.09 -2.29
C ASP A 61 -18.75 -1.47 -1.21
N ASP A 62 -20.03 -1.40 -1.54
CA ASP A 62 -21.07 -1.64 -0.56
C ASP A 62 -21.23 -3.11 -0.22
N ILE A 63 -21.78 -3.35 0.97
CA ILE A 63 -22.22 -4.68 1.38
C ILE A 63 -23.62 -4.92 0.80
N HIS A 64 -23.71 -5.72 -0.28
CA HIS A 64 -24.97 -6.05 -0.93
C HIS A 64 -25.64 -7.29 -0.34
N ASN A 65 -24.87 -8.30 0.01
CA ASN A 65 -25.33 -9.51 0.69
C ASN A 65 -24.27 -9.93 1.70
N ALA A 66 -24.68 -10.42 2.84
CA ALA A 66 -23.74 -10.88 3.85
C ALA A 66 -24.29 -12.02 4.68
N TYR A 67 -23.41 -12.95 5.04
CA TYR A 67 -23.70 -14.04 5.97
C TYR A 67 -22.66 -14.04 7.09
N VAL A 68 -23.16 -14.31 8.31
CA VAL A 68 -22.37 -14.51 9.53
C VAL A 68 -22.60 -15.93 10.01
N VAL A 69 -21.54 -16.73 10.04
CA VAL A 69 -21.54 -18.08 10.62
C VAL A 69 -20.98 -17.99 12.03
N MET A 70 -21.80 -18.33 13.01
CA MET A 70 -21.46 -18.33 14.43
C MET A 70 -21.07 -19.74 14.86
N TYR A 71 -19.82 -19.97 15.23
CA TYR A 71 -19.31 -21.24 15.69
C TYR A 71 -19.00 -21.20 17.18
N ASN A 72 -19.61 -22.12 17.94
CA ASN A 72 -19.36 -22.26 19.37
C ASN A 72 -18.12 -23.12 19.61
N ILE A 73 -17.05 -22.52 20.14
CA ILE A 73 -15.76 -23.18 20.32
C ILE A 73 -15.87 -24.37 21.28
N LYS A 74 -16.58 -24.18 22.39
CA LYS A 74 -16.76 -25.23 23.41
C LYS A 74 -17.62 -26.38 22.93
N ALA A 75 -18.69 -26.06 22.20
CA ALA A 75 -19.59 -27.08 21.65
C ALA A 75 -19.01 -27.78 20.40
N GLY A 76 -17.99 -27.20 19.78
CA GLY A 76 -17.35 -27.75 18.59
C GLY A 76 -18.26 -27.78 17.36
N LYS A 77 -19.21 -26.85 17.25
CA LYS A 77 -20.21 -26.85 16.18
C LYS A 77 -20.68 -25.45 15.79
N VAL A 78 -21.16 -25.35 14.55
CA VAL A 78 -21.88 -24.17 14.05
C VAL A 78 -23.19 -24.05 14.83
N GLU A 79 -23.40 -22.92 15.48
CA GLU A 79 -24.60 -22.67 16.28
C GLU A 79 -25.68 -21.97 15.45
N ARG A 80 -25.26 -20.99 14.62
CA ARG A 80 -26.18 -20.22 13.78
C ARG A 80 -25.49 -19.81 12.47
N ILE A 81 -26.32 -19.61 11.47
CA ILE A 81 -25.96 -18.98 10.20
C ILE A 81 -26.99 -17.90 9.92
N ILE A 82 -26.55 -16.66 9.86
CA ILE A 82 -27.41 -15.48 9.83
C ILE A 82 -27.19 -14.73 8.53
N ASN A 83 -28.24 -14.54 7.75
CA ASN A 83 -28.22 -13.53 6.68
C ASN A 83 -28.35 -12.15 7.33
N VAL A 84 -27.42 -11.27 7.05
CA VAL A 84 -27.50 -9.88 7.52
C VAL A 84 -28.09 -9.05 6.38
N PRO A 85 -29.40 -8.70 6.47
CA PRO A 85 -30.05 -8.02 5.37
C PRO A 85 -29.49 -6.62 5.17
N SER A 86 -29.37 -6.20 3.92
CA SER A 86 -29.30 -4.79 3.59
C SER A 86 -30.68 -4.19 3.95
N ASP A 87 -30.73 -3.17 4.80
CA ASP A 87 -32.01 -2.52 5.10
C ASP A 87 -32.67 -2.04 3.80
N ALA A 88 -33.75 -2.70 3.45
CA ALA A 88 -34.52 -2.38 2.25
C ALA A 88 -35.07 -0.98 2.39
N GLY A 89 -34.59 -0.03 1.62
CA GLY A 89 -35.19 1.31 1.53
C GLY A 89 -34.25 2.50 1.63
N GLU A 90 -32.98 2.31 1.92
CA GLU A 90 -32.02 3.40 1.87
C GLU A 90 -31.26 3.39 0.54
N THR A 91 -31.25 4.55 -0.13
CA THR A 91 -30.56 4.79 -1.39
C THR A 91 -29.08 5.11 -1.20
N GLU A 92 -28.62 5.13 0.05
CA GLU A 92 -27.22 5.37 0.37
C GLU A 92 -26.48 4.07 0.64
N TYR A 93 -25.29 3.97 0.12
CA TYR A 93 -24.38 2.83 0.19
C TYR A 93 -23.98 2.51 1.62
N LYS A 94 -24.13 1.25 2.04
CA LYS A 94 -23.90 0.86 3.43
C LYS A 94 -22.55 0.17 3.59
N SER A 95 -21.64 0.88 4.25
CA SER A 95 -20.41 0.28 4.78
C SER A 95 -20.65 -0.54 6.05
N LYS A 96 -21.92 -0.56 6.56
CA LYS A 96 -22.29 -1.18 7.82
C LYS A 96 -23.68 -1.80 7.75
N GLN A 97 -23.80 -3.04 8.25
CA GLN A 97 -25.09 -3.73 8.42
C GLN A 97 -25.23 -4.17 9.88
N VAL A 98 -26.46 -4.29 10.37
CA VAL A 98 -26.73 -4.59 11.78
C VAL A 98 -27.81 -5.65 11.92
N THR A 99 -27.59 -6.61 12.82
CA THR A 99 -28.60 -7.57 13.26
C THR A 99 -28.50 -7.80 14.77
N THR A 100 -29.53 -8.39 15.37
CA THR A 100 -29.54 -8.68 16.80
C THR A 100 -29.96 -10.13 17.02
N ILE A 101 -29.21 -10.84 17.86
CA ILE A 101 -29.47 -12.24 18.23
C ILE A 101 -29.52 -12.40 19.74
N THR A 102 -30.13 -13.48 20.21
CA THR A 102 -30.04 -13.94 21.59
C THR A 102 -29.37 -15.30 21.59
N THR A 103 -28.24 -15.42 22.29
CA THR A 103 -27.44 -16.67 22.33
C THR A 103 -27.05 -17.04 23.77
N GLU A 104 -26.55 -18.25 23.97
CA GLU A 104 -25.93 -18.67 25.23
C GLU A 104 -24.61 -17.95 25.44
N ASN A 105 -24.22 -17.74 26.69
CA ASN A 105 -22.92 -17.19 27.02
C ASN A 105 -21.82 -18.22 26.71
N GLY A 106 -20.76 -17.77 26.07
CA GLY A 106 -19.68 -18.66 25.60
C GLY A 106 -18.64 -17.96 24.75
N GLU A 107 -17.69 -18.73 24.25
CA GLU A 107 -16.69 -18.29 23.30
C GLU A 107 -17.08 -18.71 21.88
N TYR A 108 -16.99 -17.74 20.97
CA TYR A 108 -17.46 -17.90 19.61
C TYR A 108 -16.45 -17.40 18.59
N LEU A 109 -16.36 -18.12 17.48
CA LEU A 109 -15.80 -17.64 16.25
C LEU A 109 -16.92 -17.21 15.31
N PHE A 110 -16.72 -16.07 14.69
CA PHE A 110 -17.60 -15.53 13.67
C PHE A 110 -16.86 -15.51 12.34
N TYR A 111 -17.34 -16.32 11.38
CA TYR A 111 -16.88 -16.28 9.99
C TYR A 111 -17.83 -15.41 9.20
N ASN A 112 -17.32 -14.36 8.61
CA ASN A 112 -18.10 -13.32 7.94
C ASN A 112 -17.78 -13.32 6.46
N PHE A 113 -18.80 -13.33 5.63
CA PHE A 113 -18.68 -13.31 4.18
C PHE A 113 -19.66 -12.31 3.60
N ALA A 114 -19.23 -11.54 2.59
CA ALA A 114 -20.08 -10.61 1.88
C ALA A 114 -19.75 -10.53 0.39
N ASN A 115 -20.73 -10.08 -0.38
CA ASN A 115 -20.64 -9.81 -1.81
C ASN A 115 -20.16 -11.04 -2.62
N ARG A 116 -20.66 -12.20 -2.27
CA ARG A 116 -20.35 -13.44 -2.99
C ARG A 116 -21.52 -13.82 -3.90
N THR A 117 -21.18 -14.27 -5.10
CA THR A 117 -22.17 -14.76 -6.09
C THR A 117 -22.48 -16.25 -5.95
N ASP A 118 -21.65 -16.97 -5.21
CA ASP A 118 -21.69 -18.41 -5.02
C ASP A 118 -22.35 -18.84 -3.69
N PHE A 119 -23.03 -17.91 -3.00
CA PHE A 119 -23.83 -18.29 -1.81
C PHE A 119 -24.97 -19.19 -2.23
N ASP A 120 -24.99 -20.39 -1.62
CA ASP A 120 -26.09 -21.34 -1.71
C ASP A 120 -26.56 -21.69 -0.29
N THR A 121 -27.83 -21.55 -0.01
CA THR A 121 -28.41 -21.71 1.33
C THR A 121 -29.61 -22.64 1.37
N ASP A 122 -29.77 -23.31 2.50
CA ASP A 122 -30.99 -24.05 2.83
C ASP A 122 -31.57 -23.50 4.15
N PRO A 123 -32.82 -23.01 4.17
CA PRO A 123 -33.66 -22.78 2.99
C PRO A 123 -33.07 -21.67 2.06
N ALA A 124 -33.40 -21.70 0.79
CA ALA A 124 -32.95 -20.70 -0.19
C ALA A 124 -33.41 -19.27 0.19
N THR A 125 -34.50 -19.14 0.93
CA THR A 125 -34.93 -17.88 1.53
C THR A 125 -34.76 -17.96 3.03
N PRO A 126 -33.97 -17.09 3.67
CA PRO A 126 -33.82 -17.04 5.11
C PRO A 126 -35.15 -16.83 5.85
N ASP A 127 -35.25 -17.30 7.06
CA ASP A 127 -36.42 -17.07 7.93
C ASP A 127 -36.66 -15.57 8.05
N ALA A 128 -37.93 -15.16 7.87
CA ALA A 128 -38.27 -13.73 7.81
C ALA A 128 -38.15 -13.01 9.16
N ALA A 129 -38.19 -13.73 10.29
CA ALA A 129 -38.09 -13.13 11.62
C ALA A 129 -36.67 -13.18 12.19
N THR A 130 -35.96 -14.25 11.96
CA THR A 130 -34.60 -14.48 12.53
C THR A 130 -33.50 -14.24 11.53
N HIS A 131 -33.80 -14.19 10.24
CA HIS A 131 -32.86 -14.15 9.11
C HIS A 131 -31.88 -15.34 9.10
N GLU A 132 -32.25 -16.48 9.72
CA GLU A 132 -31.40 -17.65 9.82
C GLU A 132 -31.64 -18.61 8.65
N VAL A 133 -30.57 -19.35 8.33
CA VAL A 133 -30.58 -20.51 7.42
C VAL A 133 -29.94 -21.70 8.13
N THR A 134 -30.27 -22.92 7.70
CA THR A 134 -29.72 -24.15 8.28
C THR A 134 -28.39 -24.54 7.68
N SER A 135 -28.14 -24.14 6.43
CA SER A 135 -26.82 -24.32 5.80
C SER A 135 -26.45 -23.16 4.89
N LEU A 136 -25.15 -22.97 4.70
CA LEU A 136 -24.53 -22.02 3.78
C LEU A 136 -23.39 -22.70 3.07
N SER A 137 -23.41 -22.71 1.74
CA SER A 137 -22.31 -23.16 0.91
C SER A 137 -21.67 -21.99 0.19
N LEU A 138 -20.33 -21.96 0.14
CA LEU A 138 -19.51 -21.04 -0.66
C LEU A 138 -18.11 -21.62 -0.87
N ASP A 139 -17.50 -21.39 -2.03
CA ASP A 139 -16.15 -21.83 -2.36
C ASP A 139 -15.85 -23.33 -2.04
N GLY A 140 -16.85 -24.19 -2.20
CA GLY A 140 -16.75 -25.62 -1.87
C GLY A 140 -16.69 -25.91 -0.37
N LEU A 141 -16.95 -24.94 0.49
CA LEU A 141 -17.24 -25.15 1.92
C LEU A 141 -18.76 -25.24 2.10
N THR A 142 -19.20 -26.09 3.04
CA THR A 142 -20.59 -26.12 3.48
C THR A 142 -20.64 -26.05 4.99
N PHE A 143 -21.16 -24.93 5.51
CA PHE A 143 -21.49 -24.78 6.91
C PHE A 143 -22.91 -25.32 7.16
N THR A 144 -23.08 -26.08 8.22
CA THR A 144 -24.39 -26.61 8.59
C THR A 144 -24.61 -26.46 10.10
N VAL A 145 -25.73 -25.90 10.49
CA VAL A 145 -26.08 -25.72 11.90
C VAL A 145 -26.13 -27.07 12.62
N GLY A 146 -25.48 -27.15 13.78
CA GLY A 146 -25.35 -28.37 14.57
C GLY A 146 -24.14 -29.22 14.22
N TYR A 147 -23.39 -28.92 13.17
CA TYR A 147 -22.23 -29.67 12.71
C TYR A 147 -20.92 -28.95 12.97
N PRO A 148 -19.75 -29.65 12.98
CA PRO A 148 -18.43 -29.03 13.05
C PRO A 148 -18.18 -28.10 11.85
N LEU A 149 -17.09 -27.30 11.93
CA LEU A 149 -16.62 -26.52 10.78
C LEU A 149 -16.28 -27.46 9.60
N PRO A 150 -16.51 -27.00 8.36
CA PRO A 150 -16.08 -27.74 7.18
C PRO A 150 -14.56 -27.91 7.14
N GLU A 151 -14.11 -28.95 6.43
CA GLU A 151 -12.69 -29.22 6.22
C GLU A 151 -12.00 -27.98 5.58
N GLY A 152 -10.79 -27.68 6.04
CA GLY A 152 -10.02 -26.52 5.59
C GLY A 152 -10.19 -25.27 6.45
N LEU A 153 -11.02 -25.31 7.50
CA LEU A 153 -11.09 -24.21 8.50
C LEU A 153 -10.55 -24.70 9.85
N ASP A 154 -9.86 -23.82 10.56
CA ASP A 154 -9.28 -24.09 11.88
C ASP A 154 -10.11 -23.39 12.98
N PRO A 155 -10.62 -24.14 13.98
CA PRO A 155 -11.40 -23.56 15.07
C PRO A 155 -10.56 -22.74 16.08
N SER A 156 -9.25 -22.61 15.86
CA SER A 156 -8.38 -21.82 16.75
C SER A 156 -8.47 -20.35 16.39
N PRO A 157 -8.72 -19.44 17.35
CA PRO A 157 -8.83 -18.00 17.09
C PRO A 157 -7.60 -17.39 16.40
N GLU A 158 -6.41 -17.85 16.79
CA GLU A 158 -5.13 -17.27 16.41
C GLU A 158 -4.52 -17.85 15.11
N LYS A 159 -5.07 -18.95 14.60
CA LYS A 159 -4.49 -19.61 13.44
C LYS A 159 -5.08 -19.12 12.13
N LEU A 160 -4.21 -19.04 11.13
CA LEU A 160 -4.63 -18.86 9.75
C LEU A 160 -5.39 -20.10 9.27
N ASP A 161 -6.57 -19.89 8.70
CA ASP A 161 -7.32 -20.94 8.05
C ASP A 161 -6.66 -21.33 6.72
N PRO A 162 -6.39 -22.61 6.49
CA PRO A 162 -5.67 -23.06 5.30
C PRO A 162 -6.54 -23.10 4.03
N LYS A 163 -7.83 -22.78 4.11
CA LYS A 163 -8.72 -22.81 2.95
C LYS A 163 -8.26 -21.86 1.87
N VAL A 164 -7.98 -22.40 0.72
CA VAL A 164 -7.57 -21.71 -0.51
C VAL A 164 -8.73 -21.71 -1.50
N ILE A 165 -8.91 -20.59 -2.17
CA ILE A 165 -9.88 -20.40 -3.24
C ILE A 165 -9.19 -19.88 -4.49
N THR A 166 -9.86 -20.00 -5.64
CA THR A 166 -9.44 -19.36 -6.88
C THR A 166 -10.19 -18.04 -7.04
N CYS A 167 -9.45 -16.95 -7.18
CA CYS A 167 -10.03 -15.64 -7.45
C CYS A 167 -10.18 -15.41 -8.94
N ASP A 168 -11.41 -15.16 -9.37
CA ASP A 168 -11.73 -14.70 -10.70
C ASP A 168 -12.62 -13.44 -10.58
N TYR A 169 -12.02 -12.26 -10.71
CA TYR A 169 -12.71 -10.98 -10.57
C TYR A 169 -12.87 -10.23 -11.89
N ASN A 170 -12.77 -10.97 -12.99
CA ASN A 170 -13.20 -10.51 -14.31
C ASN A 170 -12.56 -9.17 -14.75
N ASN A 171 -11.31 -9.25 -15.20
CA ASN A 171 -10.59 -8.15 -15.88
C ASN A 171 -10.26 -6.93 -15.02
N TYR A 172 -9.90 -7.13 -13.74
CA TYR A 172 -9.39 -6.07 -12.87
C TYR A 172 -10.34 -4.88 -12.67
N LYS A 173 -11.64 -5.15 -12.76
CA LYS A 173 -12.73 -4.20 -12.50
C LYS A 173 -13.50 -4.60 -11.24
N ILE A 174 -14.26 -3.65 -10.68
CA ILE A 174 -15.20 -3.97 -9.61
C ILE A 174 -16.24 -4.97 -10.12
N PRO A 175 -16.43 -6.12 -9.43
CA PRO A 175 -17.53 -7.02 -9.72
C PRO A 175 -18.88 -6.31 -9.58
N ILE A 176 -19.84 -6.61 -10.46
CA ILE A 176 -21.20 -6.01 -10.42
C ILE A 176 -21.90 -6.27 -9.09
N THR A 177 -21.57 -7.37 -8.44
CA THR A 177 -22.13 -7.77 -7.12
C THR A 177 -21.39 -7.17 -5.93
N GLY A 178 -20.50 -6.23 -6.17
CA GLY A 178 -19.60 -5.67 -5.17
C GLY A 178 -18.31 -6.48 -4.98
N ILE A 179 -17.37 -5.89 -4.25
CA ILE A 179 -16.09 -6.56 -3.95
C ILE A 179 -16.32 -7.64 -2.91
N PRO A 180 -15.95 -8.91 -3.17
CA PRO A 180 -16.05 -9.97 -2.19
C PRO A 180 -15.24 -9.64 -0.94
N MET A 181 -15.80 -9.99 0.22
CA MET A 181 -15.21 -9.71 1.53
C MET A 181 -15.31 -10.92 2.44
N SER A 182 -14.33 -11.08 3.32
CA SER A 182 -14.32 -12.15 4.31
C SER A 182 -13.51 -11.76 5.55
N ASP A 183 -13.85 -12.37 6.68
CA ASP A 183 -13.01 -12.34 7.88
C ASP A 183 -13.40 -13.43 8.88
N LYS A 184 -12.53 -13.63 9.87
CA LYS A 184 -12.77 -14.43 11.08
C LYS A 184 -12.50 -13.59 12.32
N ASN A 185 -13.48 -13.53 13.22
CA ASN A 185 -13.37 -12.79 14.47
C ASN A 185 -13.67 -13.71 15.65
N HIS A 186 -13.03 -13.46 16.79
CA HIS A 186 -13.24 -14.18 18.06
C HIS A 186 -13.84 -13.24 19.10
N PHE A 187 -14.90 -13.70 19.77
CA PHE A 187 -15.53 -12.95 20.86
C PHE A 187 -15.98 -13.89 21.99
N THR A 188 -15.84 -13.38 23.22
CA THR A 188 -16.48 -13.94 24.40
C THR A 188 -17.80 -13.22 24.65
N ILE A 189 -18.89 -13.96 24.74
CA ILE A 189 -20.22 -13.44 25.05
C ILE A 189 -20.52 -13.84 26.48
N ASP A 190 -20.60 -12.89 27.39
CA ASP A 190 -20.84 -13.10 28.81
C ASP A 190 -21.99 -12.25 29.36
N LYS A 191 -22.48 -11.29 28.56
CA LYS A 191 -23.56 -10.34 28.85
C LYS A 191 -24.11 -9.75 27.55
N ASP A 192 -25.20 -8.97 27.70
CA ASP A 192 -25.71 -8.16 26.60
C ASP A 192 -24.61 -7.19 26.11
N GLN A 193 -24.31 -7.24 24.82
CA GLN A 193 -23.21 -6.45 24.24
C GLN A 193 -23.42 -6.19 22.75
N THR A 194 -22.70 -5.21 22.26
CA THR A 194 -22.51 -4.98 20.82
C THR A 194 -21.14 -5.50 20.41
N ILE A 195 -21.09 -6.31 19.38
CA ILE A 195 -19.83 -6.75 18.75
C ILE A 195 -19.74 -6.18 17.36
N THR A 196 -18.53 -5.78 16.96
CA THR A 196 -18.26 -5.33 15.60
C THR A 196 -17.44 -6.38 14.88
N LEU A 197 -18.03 -6.94 13.82
CA LEU A 197 -17.39 -7.90 12.94
C LEU A 197 -16.82 -7.13 11.74
N MET A 198 -15.52 -7.22 11.55
CA MET A 198 -14.86 -6.55 10.43
C MET A 198 -14.92 -7.43 9.18
N LEU A 199 -15.08 -6.79 8.03
CA LEU A 199 -14.98 -7.41 6.71
C LEU A 199 -13.81 -6.81 5.95
N TYR A 200 -12.98 -7.65 5.39
CA TYR A 200 -11.84 -7.24 4.58
C TYR A 200 -12.09 -7.61 3.12
N ARG A 201 -11.92 -6.62 2.25
CA ARG A 201 -12.04 -6.81 0.80
C ARG A 201 -11.00 -7.81 0.31
N MET A 202 -11.39 -8.70 -0.58
CA MET A 202 -10.48 -9.69 -1.16
C MET A 202 -9.61 -9.12 -2.28
N LEU A 203 -9.88 -7.89 -2.71
CA LEU A 203 -9.10 -7.13 -3.68
C LEU A 203 -8.29 -6.01 -3.02
N ALA A 204 -7.24 -5.60 -3.68
CA ALA A 204 -6.55 -4.33 -3.49
C ALA A 204 -6.96 -3.35 -4.59
N LYS A 205 -6.80 -2.05 -4.33
CA LYS A 205 -7.01 -0.98 -5.30
C LYS A 205 -5.69 -0.28 -5.60
N MET A 206 -5.46 0.06 -6.87
CA MET A 206 -4.38 0.95 -7.25
C MET A 206 -4.94 2.26 -7.82
N GLN A 207 -4.35 3.35 -7.39
CA GLN A 207 -4.65 4.70 -7.87
C GLN A 207 -3.37 5.34 -8.39
N PHE A 208 -3.47 6.06 -9.49
CA PHE A 208 -2.33 6.71 -10.11
C PHE A 208 -2.59 8.21 -10.20
N ALA A 209 -1.68 8.98 -9.60
CA ALA A 209 -1.69 10.43 -9.67
C ALA A 209 -0.50 10.89 -10.52
N PHE A 210 -0.79 11.61 -11.58
CA PHE A 210 0.23 12.21 -12.43
C PHE A 210 0.41 13.68 -12.06
N ASN A 211 1.65 14.09 -11.89
CA ASN A 211 2.02 15.47 -11.64
C ASN A 211 3.01 15.90 -12.72
N ASN A 212 2.63 16.83 -13.58
CA ASN A 212 3.55 17.40 -14.54
C ASN A 212 4.35 18.53 -13.89
N ARG A 213 5.61 18.26 -13.64
CA ARG A 213 6.56 19.22 -13.04
C ARG A 213 7.45 19.92 -14.06
N SER A 214 7.19 19.71 -15.34
CA SER A 214 7.88 20.45 -16.39
C SER A 214 7.38 21.88 -16.45
N GLU A 215 8.27 22.83 -16.71
CA GLU A 215 7.92 24.25 -16.84
C GLU A 215 7.32 24.61 -18.20
N SER A 216 7.54 23.77 -19.23
CA SER A 216 7.16 24.10 -20.61
C SER A 216 6.60 22.94 -21.41
N THR A 217 6.65 21.72 -20.89
CA THR A 217 6.23 20.53 -21.64
C THR A 217 4.87 20.03 -21.18
N SER A 218 3.97 19.80 -22.12
CA SER A 218 2.73 19.07 -21.92
C SER A 218 2.93 17.59 -22.26
N PHE A 219 2.29 16.70 -21.49
CA PHE A 219 2.30 15.25 -21.73
C PHE A 219 0.91 14.78 -22.07
N ARG A 220 0.84 13.88 -23.05
CA ARG A 220 -0.40 13.22 -23.47
C ARG A 220 -0.27 11.73 -23.22
N ILE A 221 -0.92 11.24 -22.15
CA ILE A 221 -0.84 9.84 -21.72
C ILE A 221 -1.73 8.99 -22.64
N ARG A 222 -1.13 8.03 -23.32
CA ARG A 222 -1.80 7.10 -24.25
C ARG A 222 -1.95 5.71 -23.69
N GLY A 223 -1.08 5.32 -22.75
CA GLY A 223 -1.13 4.01 -22.13
C GLY A 223 -0.43 4.01 -20.78
N LEU A 224 -0.96 3.19 -19.88
CA LEU A 224 -0.40 2.92 -18.57
C LEU A 224 -0.49 1.43 -18.30
N LYS A 225 0.64 0.78 -18.03
CA LYS A 225 0.73 -0.66 -17.80
C LYS A 225 1.54 -0.94 -16.55
N VAL A 226 1.02 -1.79 -15.67
CA VAL A 226 1.71 -2.29 -14.46
C VAL A 226 2.05 -3.75 -14.65
N GLY A 227 3.29 -4.12 -14.34
CA GLY A 227 3.77 -5.49 -14.40
C GLY A 227 3.79 -6.17 -13.04
N SER A 228 3.96 -7.49 -13.06
CA SER A 228 4.06 -8.36 -11.86
C SER A 228 2.82 -8.37 -10.97
N ILE A 229 1.66 -8.06 -11.52
CA ILE A 229 0.38 -8.16 -10.82
C ILE A 229 -0.06 -9.62 -10.79
N THR A 230 -0.58 -10.07 -9.66
CA THR A 230 -1.15 -11.42 -9.52
C THR A 230 -2.26 -11.63 -10.55
N LYS A 231 -2.09 -12.68 -11.34
CA LYS A 231 -3.00 -13.02 -12.44
C LYS A 231 -4.37 -13.42 -11.89
N ASP A 232 -5.43 -13.12 -12.64
CA ASP A 232 -6.74 -13.71 -12.39
C ASP A 232 -6.69 -15.25 -12.44
N ASN A 233 -7.61 -15.90 -11.76
CA ASN A 233 -7.62 -17.34 -11.55
C ASN A 233 -6.43 -17.87 -10.70
N THR A 234 -5.79 -17.01 -9.92
CA THR A 234 -4.73 -17.41 -8.99
C THR A 234 -5.33 -17.83 -7.64
N GLN A 235 -4.62 -18.73 -6.95
CA GLN A 235 -5.00 -19.16 -5.62
C GLN A 235 -4.71 -18.08 -4.57
N ILE A 236 -5.67 -17.85 -3.68
CA ILE A 236 -5.52 -17.00 -2.48
C ILE A 236 -6.17 -17.70 -1.28
N TYR A 237 -5.81 -17.28 -0.08
CA TYR A 237 -6.54 -17.71 1.12
C TYR A 237 -7.92 -17.06 1.18
N LEU A 238 -8.95 -17.86 1.51
CA LEU A 238 -10.33 -17.35 1.67
C LEU A 238 -10.39 -16.27 2.76
N LEU A 239 -9.78 -16.56 3.91
CA LEU A 239 -9.69 -15.60 5.01
C LEU A 239 -8.37 -14.82 4.96
N PRO A 240 -8.39 -13.52 5.32
CA PRO A 240 -7.20 -12.69 5.19
C PRO A 240 -6.08 -13.13 6.15
N PRO A 241 -4.85 -13.38 5.65
CA PRO A 241 -3.70 -13.57 6.52
C PRO A 241 -3.41 -12.31 7.33
N LYS A 242 -3.37 -12.42 8.66
CA LYS A 242 -3.09 -11.30 9.56
C LYS A 242 -1.77 -11.50 10.30
N ASN A 243 -1.09 -10.43 10.63
CA ASN A 243 0.04 -10.46 11.55
C ASN A 243 -0.43 -10.31 13.01
N GLN A 244 0.48 -10.34 13.96
CA GLN A 244 0.20 -10.19 15.39
C GLN A 244 -0.52 -8.87 15.76
N ASN A 245 -0.48 -7.87 14.89
CA ASN A 245 -1.17 -6.59 15.08
C ASN A 245 -2.48 -6.50 14.30
N ASN A 246 -3.04 -7.62 13.85
CA ASN A 246 -4.23 -7.72 13.00
C ASN A 246 -4.12 -6.97 11.64
N LEU A 247 -2.91 -6.65 11.19
CA LEU A 247 -2.71 -6.06 9.87
C LEU A 247 -2.64 -7.16 8.82
N ILE A 248 -3.36 -6.97 7.72
CA ILE A 248 -3.33 -7.89 6.59
C ILE A 248 -1.96 -7.85 5.92
N LYS A 249 -1.47 -9.02 5.56
CA LYS A 249 -0.25 -9.21 4.77
C LYS A 249 -0.52 -10.12 3.58
N THR A 250 0.25 -9.97 2.53
CA THR A 250 0.29 -10.97 1.45
C THR A 250 0.92 -12.26 1.97
N ASN A 251 0.36 -13.39 1.55
CA ASN A 251 0.93 -14.70 1.86
C ASN A 251 0.63 -15.66 0.71
N PHE A 252 1.65 -16.02 -0.05
CA PHE A 252 1.57 -16.98 -1.16
C PHE A 252 2.30 -18.29 -0.88
N THR A 253 2.71 -18.53 0.37
CA THR A 253 3.43 -19.74 0.73
C THR A 253 2.57 -20.99 0.46
N GLY A 254 3.05 -21.85 -0.43
CA GLY A 254 2.35 -23.07 -0.82
C GLY A 254 1.21 -22.87 -1.83
N LEU A 255 1.02 -21.66 -2.34
CA LEU A 255 0.03 -21.36 -3.36
C LEU A 255 0.64 -21.33 -4.76
N GLN A 256 -0.16 -21.66 -5.78
CA GLN A 256 0.19 -21.38 -7.15
C GLN A 256 0.00 -19.87 -7.38
N HIS A 257 1.09 -19.19 -7.68
CA HIS A 257 1.13 -17.75 -7.83
C HIS A 257 1.75 -17.36 -9.17
N ASP A 258 0.91 -16.98 -10.11
CA ASP A 258 1.30 -16.46 -11.42
C ASP A 258 1.11 -14.94 -11.46
N THR A 259 1.97 -14.26 -12.20
CA THR A 259 1.88 -12.82 -12.41
C THR A 259 1.66 -12.46 -13.88
N THR A 260 1.11 -11.29 -14.10
CA THR A 260 0.84 -10.75 -15.44
C THR A 260 1.09 -9.25 -15.49
N ASN A 261 1.10 -8.71 -16.71
CA ASN A 261 1.07 -7.27 -16.92
C ASN A 261 -0.37 -6.83 -17.15
N VAL A 262 -0.80 -5.80 -16.46
CA VAL A 262 -2.17 -5.26 -16.54
C VAL A 262 -2.16 -3.89 -17.20
N ASP A 263 -3.00 -3.73 -18.21
CA ASP A 263 -3.26 -2.43 -18.83
C ASP A 263 -4.25 -1.64 -17.98
N VAL A 264 -3.74 -0.64 -17.26
CA VAL A 264 -4.55 0.28 -16.45
C VAL A 264 -5.35 1.22 -17.34
N PHE A 265 -4.70 1.68 -18.40
CA PHE A 265 -5.24 2.60 -19.36
C PHE A 265 -4.66 2.34 -20.75
N THR A 266 -5.54 2.36 -21.75
CA THR A 266 -5.16 2.39 -23.15
C THR A 266 -6.10 3.36 -23.87
N ALA A 267 -5.54 4.36 -24.52
CA ALA A 267 -6.30 5.33 -25.28
C ALA A 267 -6.95 4.67 -26.49
N THR A 268 -8.22 4.94 -26.71
CA THR A 268 -9.04 4.49 -27.84
C THR A 268 -9.84 5.66 -28.41
N ALA A 269 -10.63 5.44 -29.44
CA ALA A 269 -11.52 6.47 -29.96
C ALA A 269 -12.56 6.93 -28.91
N ASP A 270 -13.08 5.97 -28.11
CA ASP A 270 -14.09 6.26 -27.07
C ASP A 270 -13.47 6.71 -25.74
N LYS A 271 -12.19 6.46 -25.55
CA LYS A 271 -11.42 6.86 -24.36
C LYS A 271 -10.18 7.62 -24.82
N PRO A 272 -10.27 8.93 -25.06
CA PRO A 272 -9.17 9.69 -25.63
C PRO A 272 -7.95 9.74 -24.67
N PRO A 273 -6.77 10.03 -25.20
CA PRO A 273 -5.59 10.26 -24.36
C PRO A 273 -5.81 11.37 -23.34
N VAL A 274 -5.23 11.21 -22.16
CA VAL A 274 -5.28 12.23 -21.09
C VAL A 274 -4.14 13.21 -21.28
N ILE A 275 -4.45 14.49 -21.36
CA ILE A 275 -3.47 15.57 -21.50
C ILE A 275 -3.24 16.21 -20.13
N ILE A 276 -1.97 16.36 -19.76
CA ILE A 276 -1.54 16.97 -18.50
C ILE A 276 -0.57 18.09 -18.90
N ASN A 277 -1.07 19.34 -18.85
CA ASN A 277 -0.27 20.49 -19.22
C ASN A 277 0.81 20.79 -18.18
N SER A 278 1.76 21.65 -18.55
CA SER A 278 2.83 22.11 -17.66
C SER A 278 2.25 22.62 -16.32
N GLY A 279 2.77 22.10 -15.22
CA GLY A 279 2.34 22.46 -13.86
C GLY A 279 1.00 21.86 -13.41
N GLU A 280 0.30 21.12 -14.26
CA GLU A 280 -0.97 20.47 -13.91
C GLU A 280 -0.77 19.09 -13.28
N SER A 281 -1.83 18.61 -12.64
CA SER A 281 -1.91 17.26 -12.06
C SER A 281 -3.22 16.59 -12.44
N ASP A 282 -3.17 15.29 -12.65
CA ASP A 282 -4.35 14.44 -12.80
C ASP A 282 -4.29 13.29 -11.78
N ASN A 283 -5.28 13.23 -10.91
CA ASN A 283 -5.43 12.21 -9.88
C ASN A 283 -6.75 11.43 -10.01
N THR A 284 -7.48 11.57 -11.11
CA THR A 284 -8.82 11.00 -11.30
C THR A 284 -8.93 10.05 -12.48
N SER A 285 -8.20 10.29 -13.56
CA SER A 285 -8.37 9.55 -14.83
C SER A 285 -7.91 8.07 -14.77
N PHE A 286 -7.11 7.71 -13.74
CA PHE A 286 -6.45 6.40 -13.65
C PHE A 286 -6.73 5.69 -12.32
N ASN A 287 -7.91 5.87 -11.71
CA ASN A 287 -8.14 5.54 -10.31
C ASN A 287 -8.85 4.21 -10.02
N ASN A 288 -9.16 3.40 -11.01
CA ASN A 288 -10.06 2.25 -10.83
C ASN A 288 -9.42 0.92 -11.26
N LEU A 289 -8.18 0.67 -10.86
CA LEU A 289 -7.58 -0.65 -11.03
C LEU A 289 -7.76 -1.46 -9.74
N TYR A 290 -8.56 -2.53 -9.81
CA TYR A 290 -8.74 -3.51 -8.75
C TYR A 290 -7.92 -4.75 -9.09
N ILE A 291 -7.13 -5.22 -8.16
CA ILE A 291 -6.19 -6.33 -8.35
C ILE A 291 -6.28 -7.32 -7.20
N ASN A 292 -5.94 -8.57 -7.46
CA ASN A 292 -5.64 -9.52 -6.42
C ASN A 292 -4.45 -9.04 -5.59
N GLU A 293 -4.38 -9.45 -4.31
CA GLU A 293 -3.16 -9.22 -3.55
C GLU A 293 -1.94 -9.65 -4.35
N SER A 294 -0.90 -8.83 -4.35
CA SER A 294 0.24 -9.03 -5.23
C SER A 294 1.55 -8.86 -4.49
N GLU A 295 2.56 -9.64 -4.90
CA GLU A 295 3.92 -9.54 -4.40
C GLU A 295 4.87 -9.29 -5.56
N ALA A 296 5.84 -8.41 -5.37
CA ALA A 296 6.81 -8.08 -6.40
C ALA A 296 7.69 -9.29 -6.74
N SER A 297 7.77 -9.64 -8.02
CA SER A 297 8.36 -10.89 -8.51
C SER A 297 9.89 -10.95 -8.47
N THR A 298 10.60 -9.88 -8.10
CA THR A 298 12.06 -9.81 -8.13
C THR A 298 12.67 -9.41 -6.79
N LYS A 299 13.87 -9.93 -6.53
CA LYS A 299 14.75 -9.56 -5.41
C LYS A 299 15.21 -8.08 -5.45
N GLY A 300 14.42 -7.17 -5.37
CA GLY A 300 14.63 -5.74 -5.42
C GLY A 300 13.28 -5.09 -5.28
N GLN A 301 12.29 -5.92 -5.38
CA GLN A 301 10.94 -5.78 -4.84
C GLN A 301 10.27 -4.49 -5.28
N SER A 302 9.88 -4.46 -6.55
CA SER A 302 9.16 -3.36 -7.15
C SER A 302 8.31 -3.87 -8.30
N PHE A 303 7.19 -3.18 -8.57
CA PHE A 303 6.33 -3.48 -9.71
C PHE A 303 6.75 -2.63 -10.91
N PRO A 304 7.03 -3.24 -12.08
CA PRO A 304 7.35 -2.49 -13.29
C PRO A 304 6.17 -1.64 -13.75
N LEU A 305 6.46 -0.39 -14.12
CA LEU A 305 5.48 0.55 -14.67
C LEU A 305 5.96 0.99 -16.06
N THR A 306 5.08 0.91 -17.05
CA THR A 306 5.33 1.43 -18.40
C THR A 306 4.29 2.49 -18.72
N ILE A 307 4.73 3.66 -19.14
CA ILE A 307 3.91 4.80 -19.51
C ILE A 307 4.16 5.10 -20.98
N THR A 308 3.16 4.87 -21.83
CA THR A 308 3.17 5.27 -23.23
C THR A 308 2.52 6.63 -23.34
N MET A 309 3.25 7.61 -23.86
CA MET A 309 2.78 8.98 -23.93
C MET A 309 3.34 9.69 -25.16
N ASP A 310 2.88 10.91 -25.40
CA ASP A 310 3.53 11.86 -26.27
C ASP A 310 3.86 13.12 -25.45
N ARG A 311 4.86 13.86 -25.87
CA ARG A 311 5.24 15.14 -25.28
C ARG A 311 5.15 16.26 -26.29
N SER A 312 4.84 17.46 -25.81
CA SER A 312 4.77 18.68 -26.60
C SER A 312 5.46 19.83 -25.88
N THR A 313 6.34 20.53 -26.56
CA THR A 313 7.02 21.74 -26.04
C THR A 313 6.47 23.03 -26.64
N ASP A 314 5.42 22.91 -27.46
CA ASP A 314 4.76 24.01 -28.18
C ASP A 314 3.26 24.09 -27.87
N ASN A 315 2.90 23.83 -26.60
CA ASN A 315 1.53 23.87 -26.07
C ASN A 315 0.55 22.96 -26.81
N GLY A 316 1.00 21.76 -27.18
CA GLY A 316 0.13 20.75 -27.79
C GLY A 316 -0.07 20.87 -29.30
N VAL A 317 0.69 21.71 -29.99
CA VAL A 317 0.65 21.82 -31.45
C VAL A 317 1.34 20.63 -32.10
N THR A 318 2.55 20.31 -31.63
CA THR A 318 3.33 19.16 -32.13
C THR A 318 3.52 18.16 -31.00
N TRP A 319 3.30 16.88 -31.29
CA TRP A 319 3.43 15.80 -30.34
C TRP A 319 4.50 14.80 -30.79
N VAL A 320 5.45 14.53 -29.89
CA VAL A 320 6.55 13.58 -30.12
C VAL A 320 6.30 12.34 -29.24
N PRO A 321 6.25 11.13 -29.81
CA PRO A 321 6.09 9.92 -29.02
C PRO A 321 7.20 9.72 -27.99
N ASP A 322 6.83 9.22 -26.80
CA ASP A 322 7.73 8.91 -25.71
C ASP A 322 7.23 7.66 -24.94
N ILE A 323 8.14 6.84 -24.44
CA ILE A 323 7.83 5.69 -23.60
C ILE A 323 8.74 5.74 -22.38
N ARG A 324 8.13 5.74 -21.19
CA ARG A 324 8.89 5.73 -19.94
C ARG A 324 8.68 4.46 -19.14
N HIS A 325 9.77 3.99 -18.57
CA HIS A 325 9.77 2.85 -17.67
C HIS A 325 10.15 3.32 -16.26
N ALA A 326 9.37 2.89 -15.28
CA ALA A 326 9.58 3.21 -13.88
C ALA A 326 9.36 1.96 -13.02
N LEU A 327 9.67 2.06 -11.75
CA LEU A 327 9.45 1.02 -10.76
C LEU A 327 8.59 1.58 -9.62
N ILE A 328 7.49 0.91 -9.34
CA ILE A 328 6.68 1.20 -8.15
C ILE A 328 7.38 0.50 -6.97
N GLN A 329 7.94 1.27 -6.06
CA GLN A 329 8.76 0.81 -4.94
C GLN A 329 7.89 0.27 -3.78
N LEU A 330 7.14 -0.79 -4.07
CA LEU A 330 6.36 -1.55 -3.10
C LEU A 330 6.80 -3.01 -3.17
N THR A 331 6.95 -3.66 -2.03
CA THR A 331 7.32 -5.08 -1.96
C THR A 331 6.12 -5.99 -2.18
N SER A 332 4.96 -5.51 -1.76
CA SER A 332 3.67 -6.20 -1.91
C SER A 332 2.53 -5.20 -1.89
N ILE A 333 1.38 -5.61 -2.41
CA ILE A 333 0.12 -4.87 -2.36
C ILE A 333 -0.90 -5.85 -1.73
N PRO A 334 -1.10 -5.79 -0.41
CA PRO A 334 -2.04 -6.66 0.27
C PRO A 334 -3.49 -6.36 -0.13
N ARG A 335 -4.37 -7.36 -0.10
CA ARG A 335 -5.81 -7.16 -0.22
C ARG A 335 -6.32 -6.10 0.78
N ASN A 336 -7.46 -5.53 0.55
CA ASN A 336 -8.07 -4.47 1.37
C ASN A 336 -7.22 -3.20 1.51
N ASN A 337 -6.20 -3.00 0.66
CA ASN A 337 -5.36 -1.80 0.67
C ASN A 337 -5.54 -0.98 -0.61
N VAL A 338 -5.32 0.33 -0.49
CA VAL A 338 -5.23 1.25 -1.62
C VAL A 338 -3.78 1.67 -1.80
N ALA A 339 -3.19 1.26 -2.93
CA ALA A 339 -1.85 1.68 -3.32
C ALA A 339 -1.94 2.95 -4.17
N ILE A 340 -1.45 4.07 -3.66
CA ILE A 340 -1.38 5.35 -4.39
C ILE A 340 0.00 5.48 -5.02
N VAL A 341 0.04 5.58 -6.33
CA VAL A 341 1.26 5.70 -7.13
C VAL A 341 1.36 7.13 -7.67
N ASN A 342 2.27 7.92 -7.10
CA ASN A 342 2.53 9.27 -7.58
C ASN A 342 3.58 9.24 -8.68
N ILE A 343 3.21 9.72 -9.88
CA ILE A 343 4.05 9.76 -11.06
C ILE A 343 4.39 11.22 -11.36
N ASN A 344 5.64 11.58 -11.15
CA ASN A 344 6.13 12.90 -11.50
C ASN A 344 6.68 12.87 -12.91
N LEU A 345 6.03 13.58 -13.83
CA LEU A 345 6.49 13.78 -15.18
C LEU A 345 7.44 14.98 -15.22
N THR A 346 8.61 14.78 -15.79
CA THR A 346 9.62 15.82 -15.98
C THR A 346 10.41 15.53 -17.24
N ASP A 347 10.97 16.56 -17.88
CA ASP A 347 11.82 16.39 -19.05
C ASP A 347 13.22 15.95 -18.67
N PHE A 348 13.64 16.34 -17.48
CA PHE A 348 15.01 16.10 -17.02
C PHE A 348 15.00 15.53 -15.61
N VAL A 349 15.99 14.66 -15.35
CA VAL A 349 16.27 14.14 -14.02
C VAL A 349 17.71 14.45 -13.68
N LEU A 350 17.91 15.21 -12.59
CA LEU A 350 19.20 15.44 -11.98
C LEU A 350 19.49 14.33 -10.97
N LYS A 351 20.72 13.86 -10.95
CA LYS A 351 21.29 13.09 -9.85
C LYS A 351 22.44 13.85 -9.26
N LEU A 352 22.65 13.68 -7.99
CA LEU A 352 23.72 14.34 -7.27
C LEU A 352 24.52 13.30 -6.49
N GLU A 353 25.84 13.30 -6.69
CA GLU A 353 26.80 12.58 -5.87
C GLU A 353 27.60 13.60 -5.08
N ALA A 354 28.01 13.27 -3.86
CA ALA A 354 28.82 14.12 -3.02
C ALA A 354 30.15 13.44 -2.70
N SER A 355 31.24 14.18 -2.77
CA SER A 355 32.56 13.80 -2.31
C SER A 355 33.10 14.87 -1.37
N ALA A 356 33.82 14.44 -0.33
CA ALA A 356 34.55 15.33 0.56
C ALA A 356 36.04 14.93 0.56
N TYR A 357 36.89 15.89 0.34
CA TYR A 357 38.30 15.75 0.45
C TYR A 357 38.73 16.16 1.84
N ALA A 358 38.79 15.21 2.77
CA ALA A 358 39.31 15.48 4.11
C ALA A 358 40.78 15.07 4.20
N PRO A 359 41.59 15.72 5.06
CA PRO A 359 42.87 15.18 5.49
C PRO A 359 42.69 13.76 6.03
N ILE A 360 43.69 12.92 5.93
CA ILE A 360 43.69 11.48 6.30
C ILE A 360 42.76 11.20 7.51
N GLY A 361 41.66 10.50 7.27
CA GLY A 361 40.62 10.23 8.28
C GLY A 361 39.26 10.84 8.00
N GLY A 362 39.05 11.40 6.80
CA GLY A 362 37.83 12.08 6.41
C GLY A 362 36.56 11.25 6.48
N TYR A 363 35.49 11.93 6.86
CA TYR A 363 34.17 11.36 7.11
C TYR A 363 33.39 11.18 5.79
N PRO A 364 32.51 10.17 5.69
CA PRO A 364 31.76 9.95 4.47
C PRO A 364 30.79 11.10 4.17
N ALA A 365 30.82 11.52 2.88
CA ALA A 365 29.78 12.36 2.31
C ALA A 365 28.75 11.47 1.63
N TYR A 366 27.45 11.81 1.73
CA TYR A 366 26.39 11.10 1.03
C TYR A 366 25.23 12.03 0.70
N VAL A 367 24.48 11.67 -0.33
CA VAL A 367 23.30 12.42 -0.79
C VAL A 367 22.06 11.58 -0.62
N VAL A 368 20.99 12.21 -0.11
CA VAL A 368 19.64 11.66 -0.06
C VAL A 368 18.73 12.54 -0.90
N GLU A 369 18.01 11.96 -1.85
CA GLU A 369 16.95 12.63 -2.60
C GLU A 369 15.63 12.46 -1.85
N GLN A 370 14.95 13.57 -1.55
CA GLN A 370 13.66 13.58 -0.87
C GLN A 370 12.77 14.67 -1.47
N ASN A 371 11.59 14.32 -1.99
CA ASN A 371 10.62 15.23 -2.61
C ASN A 371 11.23 16.11 -3.73
N ASP A 372 12.09 15.53 -4.57
CA ASP A 372 12.85 16.17 -5.64
C ASP A 372 13.92 17.18 -5.19
N ASP A 373 14.12 17.34 -3.89
CA ASP A 373 15.24 18.09 -3.32
C ASP A 373 16.37 17.12 -2.91
N PHE A 374 17.59 17.63 -2.90
CA PHE A 374 18.77 16.87 -2.50
C PHE A 374 19.26 17.32 -1.14
N TYR A 375 19.60 16.36 -0.29
CA TYR A 375 20.24 16.60 0.99
C TYR A 375 21.64 15.99 0.96
N ALA A 376 22.66 16.84 0.83
CA ALA A 376 24.06 16.44 0.83
C ALA A 376 24.62 16.58 2.26
N TYR A 377 24.93 15.45 2.88
CA TYR A 377 25.42 15.39 4.25
C TYR A 377 26.94 15.29 4.27
N PHE A 378 27.55 16.13 5.09
CA PHE A 378 28.99 16.14 5.32
C PHE A 378 29.26 16.07 6.82
N SER A 379 30.25 15.24 7.19
CA SER A 379 30.70 15.11 8.58
C SER A 379 32.13 15.59 8.68
N GLY A 380 32.31 16.88 8.90
CA GLY A 380 33.61 17.52 9.00
C GLY A 380 33.73 18.80 8.19
N SER A 381 34.89 19.44 8.26
CA SER A 381 35.23 20.66 7.51
C SER A 381 36.16 20.34 6.36
N GLY A 382 36.30 21.29 5.43
CA GLY A 382 37.21 21.19 4.30
C GLY A 382 36.49 21.21 2.95
N ASP A 383 37.25 20.94 1.89
CA ASP A 383 36.73 21.03 0.53
C ASP A 383 35.74 19.89 0.24
N PHE A 384 34.69 20.24 -0.46
CA PHE A 384 33.70 19.29 -0.95
C PHE A 384 33.38 19.54 -2.42
N GLU A 385 32.85 18.50 -3.02
CA GLU A 385 32.47 18.46 -4.42
C GLU A 385 31.11 17.78 -4.55
N LEU A 386 30.19 18.40 -5.30
CA LEU A 386 28.93 17.83 -5.70
C LEU A 386 28.96 17.59 -7.21
N ARG A 387 28.70 16.38 -7.65
CA ARG A 387 28.68 15.96 -9.06
C ARG A 387 27.26 15.81 -9.56
N PRO A 388 26.68 16.85 -10.15
CA PRO A 388 25.39 16.76 -10.79
C PRO A 388 25.49 16.00 -12.11
N THR A 389 24.65 15.00 -12.29
CA THR A 389 24.51 14.26 -13.55
C THR A 389 23.10 14.45 -14.07
N LEU A 390 22.98 15.03 -15.26
CA LEU A 390 21.70 15.36 -15.87
C LEU A 390 21.34 14.33 -16.94
N TYR A 391 20.10 13.88 -16.91
CA TYR A 391 19.53 13.03 -17.95
C TYR A 391 18.31 13.73 -18.56
N GLU A 392 18.21 13.69 -19.89
CA GLU A 392 17.02 14.08 -20.60
C GLU A 392 15.98 12.97 -20.46
N TYR A 393 15.16 12.68 -19.91
CA TYR A 393 14.26 11.57 -19.54
C TYR A 393 14.72 10.78 -18.30
N ALA A 394 13.75 10.28 -17.60
CA ALA A 394 13.96 9.55 -16.34
C ALA A 394 14.62 8.17 -16.51
N ASP A 395 15.01 7.76 -17.72
CA ASP A 395 15.49 6.41 -17.96
C ASP A 395 17.03 6.31 -17.84
N ARG A 396 17.46 5.64 -16.75
CA ARG A 396 18.90 5.37 -16.49
C ARG A 396 19.49 4.33 -17.44
N LYS A 397 18.69 3.63 -18.22
CA LYS A 397 19.15 2.55 -19.11
C LYS A 397 19.55 3.05 -20.49
N HIS A 398 19.23 4.31 -20.79
CA HIS A 398 19.53 4.95 -22.05
C HIS A 398 20.67 5.95 -21.87
N PRO A 399 21.95 5.54 -22.12
CA PRO A 399 23.11 6.42 -22.00
C PRO A 399 23.06 7.64 -22.93
N GLU A 400 22.30 7.57 -24.02
CA GLU A 400 22.03 8.68 -24.93
C GLU A 400 21.22 9.81 -24.28
N SER A 401 20.53 9.55 -23.16
CA SER A 401 19.80 10.57 -22.42
C SER A 401 20.68 11.41 -21.50
N TYR A 402 21.96 11.07 -21.34
CA TYR A 402 22.91 11.82 -20.54
C TYR A 402 23.26 13.15 -21.20
N ILE A 403 23.15 14.24 -20.43
CA ILE A 403 23.54 15.59 -20.82
C ILE A 403 24.81 15.99 -20.07
N ASN A 404 25.87 16.23 -20.81
CA ASN A 404 27.07 16.82 -20.23
C ASN A 404 26.79 18.31 -19.91
N LEU A 405 26.92 18.70 -18.63
CA LEU A 405 26.65 20.07 -18.18
C LEU A 405 27.61 21.09 -18.80
N ASN A 406 28.74 20.65 -19.34
CA ASN A 406 29.68 21.51 -20.07
C ASN A 406 29.33 21.67 -21.55
N ASP A 407 28.36 20.92 -22.07
CA ASP A 407 27.94 21.02 -23.47
C ASP A 407 27.06 22.26 -23.65
N LYS A 408 27.65 23.30 -24.22
CA LYS A 408 26.97 24.58 -24.48
C LYS A 408 25.86 24.51 -25.52
N SER A 409 25.78 23.43 -26.28
CA SER A 409 24.64 23.18 -27.18
C SER A 409 23.39 22.70 -26.42
N ARG A 410 23.57 22.09 -25.26
CA ARG A 410 22.51 21.53 -24.42
C ARG A 410 22.27 22.34 -23.15
N VAL A 411 23.34 22.98 -22.58
CA VAL A 411 23.25 23.81 -21.38
C VAL A 411 23.70 25.23 -21.75
N LYS A 412 22.74 26.10 -21.98
CA LYS A 412 22.99 27.47 -22.45
C LYS A 412 23.57 28.36 -21.35
N ASP A 413 23.03 28.18 -20.14
CA ASP A 413 23.44 28.97 -18.99
C ASP A 413 23.20 28.18 -17.68
N TYR A 414 23.91 28.57 -16.63
CA TYR A 414 23.76 28.03 -15.29
C TYR A 414 24.04 29.10 -14.24
N SER A 415 23.37 28.99 -13.10
CA SER A 415 23.65 29.85 -11.94
C SER A 415 23.42 29.09 -10.63
N LEU A 416 24.16 29.47 -9.61
CA LEU A 416 23.95 29.05 -8.23
C LEU A 416 23.45 30.22 -7.39
N THR A 417 22.43 29.96 -6.59
CA THR A 417 22.00 30.88 -5.52
C THR A 417 22.24 30.17 -4.20
N VAL A 418 23.05 30.80 -3.34
CA VAL A 418 23.43 30.21 -2.04
C VAL A 418 22.79 31.03 -0.91
N LEU A 419 22.10 30.34 -0.01
CA LEU A 419 21.58 30.91 1.23
C LEU A 419 22.21 30.13 2.40
N ASP A 420 23.11 30.78 3.11
CA ASP A 420 23.86 30.23 4.24
C ASP A 420 23.63 31.05 5.52
N PRO A 421 22.44 30.91 6.16
CA PRO A 421 22.11 31.68 7.35
C PRO A 421 22.94 31.32 8.59
N GLN A 422 23.63 30.18 8.52
CA GLN A 422 24.39 29.63 9.65
C GLN A 422 25.92 29.73 9.44
N GLY A 423 26.34 30.23 8.28
CA GLY A 423 27.77 30.45 7.99
C GLY A 423 28.57 29.16 7.95
N ILE A 424 28.00 28.11 7.37
CA ILE A 424 28.66 26.79 7.32
C ILE A 424 29.79 26.72 6.27
N PHE A 425 29.93 27.73 5.41
CA PHE A 425 30.97 27.78 4.38
C PHE A 425 32.09 28.75 4.77
N SER A 426 33.34 28.30 4.62
CA SER A 426 34.51 29.19 4.56
C SER A 426 34.77 29.68 3.13
N SER A 427 34.37 28.90 2.11
CA SER A 427 34.29 29.31 0.72
C SER A 427 32.92 28.90 0.16
N GLN A 428 32.18 29.88 -0.35
CA GLN A 428 30.83 29.67 -0.88
C GLN A 428 30.87 28.68 -2.07
N PRO A 429 29.85 27.82 -2.19
CA PRO A 429 29.71 26.92 -3.35
C PRO A 429 29.71 27.67 -4.67
N ALA A 430 30.48 27.21 -5.62
CA ALA A 430 30.55 27.73 -6.97
C ALA A 430 30.48 26.59 -7.99
N PHE A 431 29.94 26.87 -9.16
CA PHE A 431 29.89 25.91 -10.26
C PHE A 431 31.19 25.97 -11.06
N ASP A 432 31.93 24.87 -11.11
CA ASP A 432 33.11 24.74 -11.96
C ASP A 432 32.71 24.44 -13.40
N THR A 433 32.94 25.40 -14.27
CA THR A 433 32.58 25.30 -15.70
C THR A 433 33.44 24.31 -16.47
N THR A 434 34.54 23.89 -15.91
CA THR A 434 35.48 22.94 -16.55
C THR A 434 35.07 21.50 -16.27
N THR A 435 34.67 21.22 -15.03
CA THR A 435 34.31 19.86 -14.61
C THR A 435 32.77 19.65 -14.62
N GLY A 436 32.00 20.69 -14.52
CA GLY A 436 30.53 20.60 -14.36
C GLY A 436 30.11 20.32 -12.91
N GLU A 437 30.99 20.53 -11.97
CA GLU A 437 30.81 20.23 -10.55
C GLU A 437 30.50 21.48 -9.74
N ILE A 438 29.89 21.30 -8.58
CA ILE A 438 29.71 22.35 -7.58
C ILE A 438 30.76 22.12 -6.49
N ILE A 439 31.68 23.06 -6.37
CA ILE A 439 32.79 22.99 -5.42
C ILE A 439 32.66 24.06 -4.34
N GLY A 440 33.09 23.75 -3.13
CA GLY A 440 33.06 24.70 -2.02
C GLY A 440 33.86 24.18 -0.83
N THR A 441 33.97 24.99 0.24
CA THR A 441 34.71 24.61 1.44
C THR A 441 33.82 24.82 2.69
N LEU A 442 33.66 23.79 3.50
CA LEU A 442 32.99 23.87 4.78
C LEU A 442 33.91 24.46 5.85
N ALA A 443 33.37 25.37 6.65
CA ALA A 443 34.09 26.01 7.74
C ALA A 443 34.32 25.04 8.90
N GLU A 444 35.49 25.15 9.54
CA GLU A 444 35.84 24.34 10.69
C GLU A 444 34.91 24.59 11.87
N GLY A 445 34.40 23.52 12.47
CA GLY A 445 33.54 23.56 13.66
C GLY A 445 32.13 24.12 13.44
N GLN A 446 31.80 24.54 12.23
CA GLN A 446 30.46 25.04 11.92
C GLN A 446 29.52 23.88 11.56
N LYS A 447 28.33 23.90 12.17
CA LYS A 447 27.27 22.92 11.95
C LYS A 447 26.00 23.62 11.53
N GLY A 448 25.26 23.01 10.62
CA GLY A 448 24.02 23.59 10.17
C GLY A 448 23.62 23.16 8.77
N THR A 449 22.69 23.91 8.20
CA THR A 449 22.14 23.65 6.86
C THR A 449 22.17 24.92 6.03
N ALA A 450 22.77 24.84 4.85
CA ALA A 450 22.67 25.87 3.83
C ALA A 450 21.86 25.36 2.63
N THR A 451 21.23 26.28 1.92
CA THR A 451 20.45 25.99 0.70
C THR A 451 21.24 26.47 -0.52
N VAL A 452 21.47 25.57 -1.45
CA VAL A 452 22.06 25.87 -2.76
C VAL A 452 21.00 25.58 -3.82
N ARG A 453 20.63 26.58 -4.60
CA ARG A 453 19.72 26.41 -5.73
C ARG A 453 20.52 26.43 -7.03
N LEU A 454 20.51 25.29 -7.71
CA LEU A 454 21.11 25.13 -9.05
C LEU A 454 20.04 25.46 -10.09
N ASN A 455 20.30 26.46 -10.92
CA ASN A 455 19.45 26.83 -12.06
C ASN A 455 20.22 26.55 -13.34
N LEU A 456 19.60 25.82 -14.28
CA LEU A 456 20.14 25.48 -15.58
C LEU A 456 19.19 25.99 -16.67
N GLN A 457 19.72 26.55 -17.73
CA GLN A 457 18.98 26.79 -18.97
C GLN A 457 19.31 25.69 -19.97
N LEU A 458 18.34 24.81 -20.21
CA LEU A 458 18.51 23.61 -21.01
C LEU A 458 17.90 23.80 -22.39
N VAL A 459 18.58 23.29 -23.42
CA VAL A 459 18.12 23.35 -24.82
C VAL A 459 17.62 21.97 -25.24
N THR A 460 16.34 21.93 -25.67
CA THR A 460 15.72 20.75 -26.27
C THR A 460 15.16 21.14 -27.63
N GLY A 461 15.83 20.69 -28.69
CA GLY A 461 15.49 21.12 -30.05
C GLY A 461 15.69 22.65 -30.23
N SER A 462 14.62 23.36 -30.53
CA SER A 462 14.61 24.83 -30.66
C SER A 462 14.16 25.56 -29.38
N VAL A 463 13.81 24.85 -28.33
CA VAL A 463 13.25 25.42 -27.10
C VAL A 463 14.33 25.50 -26.01
N THR A 464 14.40 26.64 -25.34
CA THR A 464 15.19 26.84 -24.12
C THR A 464 14.24 26.83 -22.92
N GLN A 465 14.54 25.99 -21.93
CA GLN A 465 13.74 25.88 -20.72
C GLN A 465 14.59 25.98 -19.46
N ASN A 466 14.02 26.55 -18.41
CA ASN A 466 14.68 26.62 -17.11
C ASN A 466 14.47 25.31 -16.36
N TYR A 467 15.52 24.86 -15.68
CA TYR A 467 15.48 23.69 -14.82
C TYR A 467 16.14 24.04 -13.49
N THR A 468 15.38 23.98 -12.41
CA THR A 468 15.84 24.39 -11.08
C THR A 468 15.80 23.19 -10.12
N ARG A 469 16.85 23.05 -9.30
CA ARG A 469 16.89 22.07 -8.21
C ARG A 469 17.46 22.70 -6.95
N THR A 470 16.88 22.28 -5.82
CA THR A 470 17.33 22.70 -4.50
C THR A 470 18.22 21.62 -3.89
N ILE A 471 19.34 22.04 -3.36
CA ILE A 471 20.33 21.21 -2.68
C ILE A 471 20.52 21.76 -1.28
N TYR A 472 20.20 20.98 -0.27
CA TYR A 472 20.48 21.30 1.13
C TYR A 472 21.83 20.71 1.49
N ILE A 473 22.81 21.54 1.83
CA ILE A 473 24.10 21.14 2.32
C ILE A 473 24.05 21.13 3.83
N VAL A 474 24.22 19.95 4.42
CA VAL A 474 24.11 19.71 5.87
C VAL A 474 25.49 19.38 6.42
N SER A 475 26.04 20.28 7.24
CA SER A 475 27.26 20.06 8.02
C SER A 475 26.88 19.54 9.41
N LYS A 476 27.42 18.36 9.81
CA LYS A 476 27.10 17.68 11.07
C LYS A 476 28.19 17.80 12.11
#